data_d22b50b136764c5fd183fac98b9f770c
#
_entry.id   d22b50b136764c5fd183fac98b9f770c
#
_cell.length_a   1.000
_cell.length_b   1.000
_cell.length_c   1.000
_cell.angle_alpha   90.00
_cell.angle_beta   90.00
_cell.angle_gamma   90.00
#
_symmetry.space_group_name_H-M   'P 1'
#
loop_
_entity.id
_entity.type
_entity.pdbx_description
1 polymer ?
#
loop_
_entity_poly.entity_id
_entity_poly.type
_entity_poly.pdbx_seq_one_letter_code
_entity_poly.pdbx_strand_id
1 'polypeptide(L)'
;MLNIEREFSTEEAKKFALNWVKEQGYTYEEQEFSTNDHKFKIYRGILKKGKEVIAVGNGKGLGDEPLVGAIFETIEHFYYNSQRHREHIIFSTQNLKRQLKSLGVNSYPINLLHSRSAYVQVDKFLGINNNESFYYPCVLNDVNFKDNHDDNDISGYRSDNGYAIGATKKEAVLHALNEVIERDSISKVLIRYGLGIYDDCDCWEVDKKTLPYDIRVLIESIETTSGTEVRLIKIHNVYSIPTILCVSKGKKWKYPLYGSQVHNPV
;
A
#
# COMPACT_ATOMS: atom_id res chain seq x y z
N MET A 1 14.16 -16.18 -12.61
CA MET A 1 14.65 -14.80 -12.45
C MET A 1 14.81 -14.58 -10.96
N LEU A 2 16.01 -14.21 -10.47
CA LEU A 2 16.14 -13.82 -9.06
C LEU A 2 15.32 -12.56 -8.84
N ASN A 3 14.37 -12.63 -7.92
CA ASN A 3 13.59 -11.44 -7.54
C ASN A 3 14.51 -10.58 -6.65
N ILE A 4 15.11 -9.54 -7.25
CA ILE A 4 16.12 -8.69 -6.60
C ILE A 4 15.53 -7.92 -5.41
N GLU A 5 14.22 -7.80 -5.36
CA GLU A 5 13.48 -7.12 -4.28
C GLU A 5 13.26 -8.01 -3.06
N ARG A 6 13.62 -9.30 -3.13
CA ARG A 6 13.43 -10.27 -2.06
C ARG A 6 14.75 -10.86 -1.59
N GLU A 7 14.97 -10.84 -0.28
CA GLU A 7 16.14 -11.47 0.35
C GLU A 7 15.92 -12.98 0.59
N PHE A 8 14.64 -13.41 0.62
CA PHE A 8 14.25 -14.81 0.79
C PHE A 8 13.51 -15.32 -0.45
N SER A 9 13.65 -16.62 -0.70
CA SER A 9 12.76 -17.30 -1.65
C SER A 9 11.32 -17.28 -1.15
N THR A 10 10.38 -17.47 -2.08
CA THR A 10 8.95 -17.55 -1.76
C THR A 10 8.64 -18.58 -0.67
N GLU A 11 9.28 -19.74 -0.73
CA GLU A 11 9.08 -20.81 0.24
C GLU A 11 9.66 -20.49 1.62
N GLU A 12 10.84 -19.88 1.67
CA GLU A 12 11.48 -19.44 2.92
C GLU A 12 10.65 -18.33 3.59
N ALA A 13 10.20 -17.35 2.81
CA ALA A 13 9.34 -16.26 3.30
C ALA A 13 8.01 -16.81 3.86
N LYS A 14 7.36 -17.76 3.15
CA LYS A 14 6.16 -18.45 3.62
C LYS A 14 6.40 -19.13 4.96
N LYS A 15 7.45 -19.94 5.04
CA LYS A 15 7.81 -20.66 6.27
C LYS A 15 8.08 -19.70 7.43
N PHE A 16 8.80 -18.62 7.18
CA PHE A 16 9.09 -17.59 8.18
C PHE A 16 7.79 -16.98 8.73
N ALA A 17 6.91 -16.53 7.85
CA ALA A 17 5.66 -15.89 8.23
C ALA A 17 4.71 -16.84 8.99
N LEU A 18 4.55 -18.09 8.54
CA LEU A 18 3.72 -19.10 9.23
C LEU A 18 4.30 -19.52 10.58
N ASN A 19 5.62 -19.57 10.73
CA ASN A 19 6.26 -19.82 12.03
C ASN A 19 5.94 -18.68 13.00
N TRP A 20 6.04 -17.43 12.55
CA TRP A 20 5.65 -16.28 13.37
C TRP A 20 4.19 -16.39 13.83
N VAL A 21 3.26 -16.71 12.93
CA VAL A 21 1.84 -16.88 13.28
C VAL A 21 1.66 -17.92 14.40
N LYS A 22 2.36 -19.06 14.28
CA LYS A 22 2.32 -20.14 15.27
C LYS A 22 2.92 -19.74 16.62
N GLU A 23 4.06 -19.04 16.60
CA GLU A 23 4.75 -18.57 17.83
C GLU A 23 3.90 -17.55 18.60
N GLN A 24 3.10 -16.76 17.89
CA GLN A 24 2.15 -15.83 18.51
C GLN A 24 0.86 -16.51 19.01
N GLY A 25 0.71 -17.82 18.83
CA GLY A 25 -0.48 -18.57 19.25
C GLY A 25 -1.70 -18.34 18.37
N TYR A 26 -1.50 -17.91 17.14
CA TYR A 26 -2.55 -17.70 16.15
C TYR A 26 -2.67 -18.91 15.20
N THR A 27 -3.78 -18.94 14.46
CA THR A 27 -3.99 -19.86 13.33
C THR A 27 -4.21 -19.07 12.06
N TYR A 28 -3.69 -19.58 10.95
CA TYR A 28 -3.87 -19.00 9.62
C TYR A 28 -4.68 -19.97 8.77
N GLU A 29 -5.68 -19.43 8.10
CA GLU A 29 -6.48 -20.13 7.09
C GLU A 29 -6.39 -19.39 5.78
N GLU A 30 -6.45 -20.10 4.67
CA GLU A 30 -6.43 -19.55 3.33
C GLU A 30 -7.64 -19.98 2.52
N GLN A 31 -8.10 -19.10 1.65
CA GLN A 31 -9.14 -19.36 0.67
C GLN A 31 -8.58 -19.01 -0.70
N GLU A 32 -8.53 -19.97 -1.60
CA GLU A 32 -8.09 -19.74 -2.97
C GLU A 32 -9.29 -19.43 -3.86
N PHE A 33 -9.12 -18.39 -4.69
CA PHE A 33 -10.02 -18.03 -5.79
C PHE A 33 -9.19 -18.05 -7.07
N SER A 34 -9.40 -19.04 -7.93
CA SER A 34 -8.69 -19.16 -9.19
C SER A 34 -9.54 -18.69 -10.36
N THR A 35 -8.89 -18.22 -11.41
CA THR A 35 -9.52 -18.01 -12.71
C THR A 35 -9.70 -19.35 -13.44
N ASN A 36 -10.56 -19.40 -14.46
CA ASN A 36 -10.85 -20.62 -15.21
C ASN A 36 -9.61 -21.28 -15.85
N ASP A 37 -8.56 -20.50 -16.12
CA ASP A 37 -7.29 -21.00 -16.67
C ASP A 37 -6.28 -21.41 -15.58
N HIS A 38 -6.63 -21.24 -14.31
CA HIS A 38 -5.82 -21.55 -13.13
C HIS A 38 -4.43 -20.89 -13.08
N LYS A 39 -4.14 -19.97 -13.99
CA LYS A 39 -2.84 -19.26 -14.03
C LYS A 39 -2.79 -18.10 -13.08
N PHE A 40 -3.88 -17.34 -13.01
CA PHE A 40 -4.01 -16.23 -12.09
C PHE A 40 -4.72 -16.68 -10.82
N LYS A 41 -4.08 -16.46 -9.69
CA LYS A 41 -4.60 -16.87 -8.37
C LYS A 41 -4.84 -15.64 -7.51
N ILE A 42 -5.88 -15.73 -6.72
CA ILE A 42 -6.18 -14.81 -5.63
C ILE A 42 -6.30 -15.63 -4.38
N TYR A 43 -5.56 -15.28 -3.34
CA TYR A 43 -5.70 -15.86 -2.02
C TYR A 43 -6.24 -14.83 -1.05
N ARG A 44 -7.15 -15.27 -0.20
CA ARG A 44 -7.56 -14.55 0.98
C ARG A 44 -6.99 -15.25 2.19
N GLY A 45 -6.14 -14.56 2.92
CA GLY A 45 -5.60 -15.01 4.20
C GLY A 45 -6.47 -14.54 5.36
N ILE A 46 -6.64 -15.40 6.36
CA ILE A 46 -7.46 -15.15 7.54
C ILE A 46 -6.65 -15.54 8.79
N LEU A 47 -6.35 -14.57 9.62
CA LEU A 47 -5.68 -14.79 10.90
C LEU A 47 -6.71 -14.88 12.02
N LYS A 48 -6.61 -15.92 12.85
CA LYS A 48 -7.57 -16.19 13.92
C LYS A 48 -6.89 -16.36 15.29
N LYS A 49 -7.60 -15.96 16.34
CA LYS A 49 -7.32 -16.31 17.73
C LYS A 49 -8.48 -17.14 18.25
N GLY A 50 -8.31 -18.45 18.33
CA GLY A 50 -9.42 -19.39 18.56
C GLY A 50 -10.46 -19.31 17.44
N LYS A 51 -11.69 -18.85 17.74
CA LYS A 51 -12.77 -18.68 16.76
C LYS A 51 -12.85 -17.25 16.18
N GLU A 52 -12.15 -16.31 16.78
CA GLU A 52 -12.20 -14.89 16.40
C GLU A 52 -11.28 -14.61 15.20
N VAL A 53 -11.82 -13.95 14.18
CA VAL A 53 -11.04 -13.42 13.06
C VAL A 53 -10.44 -12.09 13.49
N ILE A 54 -9.12 -11.99 13.51
CA ILE A 54 -8.38 -10.81 13.98
C ILE A 54 -7.77 -9.99 12.85
N ALA A 55 -7.49 -10.61 11.72
CA ALA A 55 -7.05 -9.91 10.52
C ALA A 55 -7.37 -10.72 9.26
N VAL A 56 -7.47 -10.02 8.13
CA VAL A 56 -7.67 -10.58 6.79
C VAL A 56 -6.76 -9.83 5.84
N GLY A 57 -6.10 -10.54 4.93
CA GLY A 57 -5.30 -9.98 3.84
C GLY A 57 -5.57 -10.72 2.53
N ASN A 58 -5.13 -10.18 1.42
CA ASN A 58 -5.31 -10.78 0.11
C ASN A 58 -3.99 -10.79 -0.66
N GLY A 59 -3.79 -11.82 -1.46
CA GLY A 59 -2.67 -11.89 -2.39
C GLY A 59 -3.18 -12.22 -3.79
N LYS A 60 -2.61 -11.62 -4.81
CA LYS A 60 -3.03 -11.81 -6.21
C LYS A 60 -1.82 -11.84 -7.12
N GLY A 61 -1.87 -12.69 -8.14
CA GLY A 61 -0.79 -12.81 -9.12
C GLY A 61 -0.71 -14.18 -9.77
N LEU A 62 0.46 -14.51 -10.25
CA LEU A 62 0.78 -15.76 -10.92
C LEU A 62 1.60 -16.68 -10.02
N GLY A 63 1.48 -17.99 -10.19
CA GLY A 63 2.26 -18.98 -9.45
C GLY A 63 1.90 -19.07 -7.95
N ASP A 64 2.91 -19.18 -7.08
CA ASP A 64 2.75 -19.36 -5.64
C ASP A 64 2.98 -18.06 -4.82
N GLU A 65 3.48 -17.00 -5.45
CA GLU A 65 3.71 -15.69 -4.80
C GLU A 65 2.43 -15.09 -4.18
N PRO A 66 1.24 -15.21 -4.79
CA PRO A 66 0.00 -14.67 -4.23
C PRO A 66 -0.34 -15.22 -2.85
N LEU A 67 -0.04 -16.48 -2.58
CA LEU A 67 -0.27 -17.07 -1.25
C LEU A 67 0.62 -16.40 -0.21
N VAL A 68 1.90 -16.20 -0.52
CA VAL A 68 2.84 -15.54 0.37
C VAL A 68 2.44 -14.07 0.58
N GLY A 69 2.03 -13.39 -0.49
CA GLY A 69 1.47 -12.04 -0.41
C GLY A 69 0.28 -11.97 0.55
N ALA A 70 -0.67 -12.91 0.45
CA ALA A 70 -1.83 -12.96 1.35
C ALA A 70 -1.44 -13.18 2.83
N ILE A 71 -0.43 -14.01 3.10
CA ILE A 71 0.07 -14.23 4.47
C ILE A 71 0.65 -12.92 5.03
N PHE A 72 1.56 -12.29 4.29
CA PHE A 72 2.19 -11.05 4.73
C PHE A 72 1.18 -9.92 4.90
N GLU A 73 0.29 -9.67 3.95
CA GLU A 73 -0.75 -8.65 4.06
C GLU A 73 -1.68 -8.90 5.25
N THR A 74 -1.98 -10.17 5.55
CA THR A 74 -2.77 -10.53 6.75
C THR A 74 -2.04 -10.14 8.04
N ILE A 75 -0.72 -10.37 8.11
CA ILE A 75 0.10 -9.99 9.27
C ILE A 75 0.24 -8.48 9.35
N GLU A 76 0.39 -7.78 8.22
CA GLU A 76 0.44 -6.32 8.14
C GLU A 76 -0.84 -5.71 8.71
N HIS A 77 -2.00 -6.17 8.26
CA HIS A 77 -3.30 -5.73 8.77
C HIS A 77 -3.49 -6.05 10.27
N PHE A 78 -2.93 -7.17 10.73
CA PHE A 78 -2.92 -7.47 12.16
C PHE A 78 -2.12 -6.40 12.94
N TYR A 79 -0.90 -6.09 12.52
CA TYR A 79 -0.08 -5.08 13.18
C TYR A 79 -0.74 -3.70 13.12
N TYR A 80 -1.26 -3.32 11.97
CA TYR A 80 -1.97 -2.07 11.78
C TYR A 80 -3.19 -1.95 12.70
N ASN A 81 -4.00 -3.00 12.80
CA ASN A 81 -5.16 -3.04 13.68
C ASN A 81 -4.79 -3.12 15.18
N SER A 82 -3.68 -3.77 15.53
CA SER A 82 -3.24 -3.90 16.92
C SER A 82 -2.75 -2.59 17.54
N GLN A 83 -2.45 -1.59 16.71
CA GLN A 83 -2.07 -0.25 17.18
C GLN A 83 -3.20 0.47 17.92
N ARG A 84 -4.45 0.03 17.78
CA ARG A 84 -5.63 0.60 18.49
C ARG A 84 -5.52 0.64 20.01
N HIS A 85 -4.64 -0.15 20.60
CA HIS A 85 -4.49 -0.28 22.06
C HIS A 85 -3.21 0.35 22.61
N ARG A 86 -2.51 1.17 21.79
CA ARG A 86 -1.32 1.89 22.27
C ARG A 86 -1.74 3.08 23.14
N GLU A 87 -0.97 3.33 24.19
CA GLU A 87 -1.05 4.59 24.92
C GLU A 87 -0.52 5.71 24.00
N HIS A 88 -1.42 6.58 23.57
CA HIS A 88 -1.05 7.75 22.78
C HIS A 88 -0.42 8.81 23.65
N ILE A 89 0.59 9.46 23.11
CA ILE A 89 1.28 10.58 23.79
C ILE A 89 0.54 11.86 23.46
N ILE A 90 0.24 12.67 24.47
CA ILE A 90 -0.29 14.02 24.28
C ILE A 90 0.87 14.98 24.00
N PHE A 91 0.81 15.65 22.86
CA PHE A 91 1.89 16.51 22.40
C PHE A 91 1.37 17.90 22.02
N SER A 92 2.16 18.95 22.26
CA SER A 92 1.79 20.30 21.84
C SER A 92 1.82 20.40 20.31
N THR A 93 0.73 20.87 19.69
CA THR A 93 0.62 21.03 18.23
C THR A 93 1.67 21.99 17.67
N GLN A 94 2.05 23.02 18.46
CA GLN A 94 3.12 23.94 18.08
C GLN A 94 4.49 23.24 18.00
N ASN A 95 4.83 22.42 18.98
CA ASN A 95 6.08 21.67 19.00
C ASN A 95 6.10 20.61 17.91
N LEU A 96 4.98 19.93 17.70
CA LEU A 96 4.81 18.96 16.61
C LEU A 96 5.05 19.63 15.24
N LYS A 97 4.44 20.77 14.99
CA LYS A 97 4.63 21.51 13.74
C LYS A 97 6.08 21.90 13.52
N ARG A 98 6.79 22.37 14.58
CA ARG A 98 8.22 22.70 14.48
C ARG A 98 9.06 21.47 14.12
N GLN A 99 8.82 20.35 14.81
CA GLN A 99 9.51 19.09 14.55
C GLN A 99 9.27 18.61 13.11
N LEU A 100 8.01 18.53 12.67
CA LEU A 100 7.67 18.06 11.34
C LEU A 100 8.24 18.98 10.24
N LYS A 101 8.23 20.28 10.47
CA LYS A 101 8.86 21.26 9.56
C LYS A 101 10.38 21.06 9.47
N SER A 102 11.07 20.75 10.56
CA SER A 102 12.52 20.44 10.53
C SER A 102 12.83 19.15 9.77
N LEU A 103 11.87 18.23 9.66
CA LEU A 103 11.95 17.02 8.84
C LEU A 103 11.49 17.25 7.39
N GLY A 104 11.18 18.47 6.99
CA GLY A 104 10.68 18.80 5.65
C GLY A 104 9.17 18.55 5.47
N VAL A 105 8.46 18.13 6.51
CA VAL A 105 7.02 17.88 6.45
C VAL A 105 6.27 19.18 6.70
N ASN A 106 5.65 19.72 5.66
CA ASN A 106 4.78 20.89 5.74
C ASN A 106 3.52 20.63 4.90
N SER A 107 2.50 20.06 5.52
CA SER A 107 1.28 19.68 4.86
C SER A 107 0.07 20.46 5.36
N TYR A 108 -0.96 20.57 4.53
CA TYR A 108 -2.22 21.22 4.88
C TYR A 108 -2.88 20.61 6.12
N PRO A 109 -2.99 19.27 6.28
CA PRO A 109 -3.58 18.67 7.47
C PRO A 109 -2.86 19.03 8.77
N ILE A 110 -1.52 19.11 8.75
CA ILE A 110 -0.72 19.52 9.93
C ILE A 110 -0.98 20.99 10.30
N ASN A 111 -1.12 21.85 9.29
CA ASN A 111 -1.46 23.25 9.53
C ASN A 111 -2.88 23.41 10.08
N LEU A 112 -3.81 22.62 9.61
CA LEU A 112 -5.20 22.60 10.07
C LEU A 112 -5.30 22.14 11.53
N LEU A 113 -4.59 21.07 11.93
CA LEU A 113 -4.48 20.64 13.33
C LEU A 113 -4.01 21.76 14.24
N HIS A 114 -2.95 22.45 13.85
CA HIS A 114 -2.40 23.55 14.64
C HIS A 114 -3.40 24.70 14.86
N SER A 115 -4.26 24.99 13.89
CA SER A 115 -5.27 26.05 14.01
C SER A 115 -6.46 25.67 14.90
N ARG A 116 -6.68 24.38 15.15
CA ARG A 116 -7.86 23.88 15.85
C ARG A 116 -7.61 23.45 17.30
N SER A 117 -6.43 22.94 17.60
CA SER A 117 -6.12 22.42 18.92
C SER A 117 -4.71 22.79 19.40
N ALA A 118 -4.58 23.09 20.69
CA ALA A 118 -3.29 23.32 21.33
C ALA A 118 -2.51 22.02 21.56
N TYR A 119 -3.21 20.90 21.64
CA TYR A 119 -2.63 19.56 21.89
C TYR A 119 -3.24 18.53 20.97
N VAL A 120 -2.47 17.51 20.63
CA VAL A 120 -2.85 16.41 19.73
C VAL A 120 -2.28 15.10 20.25
N GLN A 121 -2.99 14.02 20.04
CA GLN A 121 -2.48 12.67 20.28
C GLN A 121 -1.54 12.25 19.15
N VAL A 122 -0.37 11.72 19.52
CA VAL A 122 0.68 11.36 18.57
C VAL A 122 1.21 9.96 18.84
N ASP A 123 1.64 9.30 17.77
CA ASP A 123 2.46 8.10 17.81
C ASP A 123 3.93 8.47 17.65
N LYS A 124 4.80 7.66 18.25
CA LYS A 124 6.25 7.78 18.14
C LYS A 124 6.76 6.88 17.03
N PHE A 125 7.53 7.45 16.13
CA PHE A 125 8.22 6.79 15.03
C PHE A 125 9.73 6.87 15.19
N LEU A 126 10.44 5.98 14.53
CA LEU A 126 11.90 5.98 14.43
C LEU A 126 12.30 6.21 12.98
N GLY A 127 13.22 7.12 12.76
CA GLY A 127 13.82 7.36 11.45
C GLY A 127 14.55 6.11 10.94
N ILE A 128 14.38 5.77 9.68
CA ILE A 128 14.97 4.58 9.06
C ILE A 128 16.49 4.64 9.06
N ASN A 129 17.05 5.83 8.82
CA ASN A 129 18.50 6.02 8.60
C ASN A 129 19.28 6.30 9.88
N ASN A 130 18.68 7.01 10.84
CA ASN A 130 19.39 7.53 12.00
C ASN A 130 18.83 7.05 13.35
N ASN A 131 17.74 6.29 13.34
CA ASN A 131 16.98 5.88 14.54
C ASN A 131 16.53 7.05 15.43
N GLU A 132 16.54 8.29 14.92
CA GLU A 132 15.99 9.43 15.66
C GLU A 132 14.49 9.30 15.81
N SER A 133 13.98 9.63 16.98
CA SER A 133 12.56 9.59 17.25
C SER A 133 11.87 10.84 16.71
N PHE A 134 10.73 10.65 16.08
CA PHE A 134 9.81 11.73 15.74
C PHE A 134 8.37 11.35 16.09
N TYR A 135 7.50 12.33 16.13
CA TYR A 135 6.10 12.16 16.45
C TYR A 135 5.22 12.50 15.26
N TYR A 136 4.13 11.77 15.09
CA TYR A 136 3.17 12.01 14.03
C TYR A 136 1.74 11.90 14.57
N PRO A 137 0.76 12.71 14.10
CA PRO A 137 -0.59 12.72 14.63
C PRO A 137 -1.32 11.40 14.42
N CYS A 138 -1.88 10.81 15.48
CA CYS A 138 -2.68 9.59 15.38
C CYS A 138 -3.88 9.77 14.44
N VAL A 139 -4.52 10.95 14.45
CA VAL A 139 -5.64 11.28 13.59
C VAL A 139 -5.33 11.21 12.09
N LEU A 140 -4.06 11.30 11.70
CA LEU A 140 -3.61 11.19 10.31
C LEU A 140 -3.02 9.82 9.97
N ASN A 141 -2.61 9.06 10.97
CA ASN A 141 -1.86 7.82 10.82
C ASN A 141 -2.72 6.57 11.06
N ASP A 142 -3.69 6.64 11.96
CA ASP A 142 -4.55 5.51 12.31
C ASP A 142 -5.97 5.72 11.76
N VAL A 143 -6.34 4.96 10.71
CA VAL A 143 -7.70 5.03 10.12
C VAL A 143 -8.80 4.64 11.09
N ASN A 144 -8.45 3.94 12.16
CA ASN A 144 -9.39 3.52 13.21
C ASN A 144 -9.38 4.44 14.43
N PHE A 145 -8.51 5.45 14.44
CA PHE A 145 -8.42 6.40 15.54
C PHE A 145 -9.75 7.16 15.68
N LYS A 146 -10.31 7.09 16.87
CA LYS A 146 -11.51 7.84 17.24
C LYS A 146 -11.10 8.91 18.23
N ASP A 147 -11.02 10.14 17.78
CA ASP A 147 -10.94 11.28 18.68
C ASP A 147 -12.33 11.64 19.18
N ASN A 148 -12.42 12.05 20.45
CA ASN A 148 -13.67 12.55 21.04
C ASN A 148 -13.98 13.99 20.61
N HIS A 149 -13.11 14.62 19.83
CA HIS A 149 -13.28 15.94 19.25
C HIS A 149 -13.70 15.84 17.78
N ASP A 150 -14.56 16.77 17.36
CA ASP A 150 -15.12 16.88 15.99
C ASP A 150 -14.05 17.15 14.89
N ASP A 151 -13.05 16.27 14.77
CA ASP A 151 -11.99 16.36 13.77
C ASP A 151 -12.34 15.70 12.42
N ASN A 152 -13.65 15.65 12.10
CA ASN A 152 -14.16 15.01 10.88
C ASN A 152 -13.45 15.50 9.60
N ASP A 153 -13.09 16.79 9.53
CA ASP A 153 -12.42 17.36 8.36
C ASP A 153 -10.97 16.90 8.21
N ILE A 154 -10.28 16.62 9.32
CA ILE A 154 -8.88 16.17 9.32
C ILE A 154 -8.82 14.67 9.07
N SER A 155 -9.80 13.93 9.55
CA SER A 155 -9.88 12.47 9.35
C SER A 155 -9.93 12.06 7.87
N GLY A 156 -10.42 12.92 6.99
CA GLY A 156 -10.40 12.71 5.54
C GLY A 156 -9.01 12.65 4.92
N TYR A 157 -7.97 13.08 5.65
CA TYR A 157 -6.56 13.02 5.23
C TYR A 157 -5.81 11.83 5.81
N ARG A 158 -6.50 10.92 6.49
CA ARG A 158 -5.91 9.68 7.01
C ARG A 158 -5.41 8.81 5.88
N SER A 159 -4.27 8.18 6.09
CA SER A 159 -3.69 7.27 5.13
C SER A 159 -2.87 6.21 5.84
N ASP A 160 -2.94 5.02 5.32
CA ASP A 160 -2.05 3.88 5.60
C ASP A 160 -0.89 3.79 4.61
N ASN A 161 -0.72 4.77 3.74
CA ASN A 161 0.37 4.83 2.78
C ASN A 161 1.75 4.70 3.45
N GLY A 162 2.54 3.75 2.97
CA GLY A 162 3.85 3.47 3.51
C GLY A 162 3.84 2.52 4.71
N TYR A 163 2.68 1.97 5.09
CA TYR A 163 2.62 0.79 5.94
C TYR A 163 2.99 -0.42 5.10
N ALA A 164 4.01 -1.13 5.51
CA ALA A 164 4.43 -2.32 4.80
C ALA A 164 5.12 -3.32 5.72
N ILE A 165 5.03 -4.56 5.37
CA ILE A 165 5.70 -5.68 6.00
C ILE A 165 6.64 -6.36 5.00
N GLY A 166 7.66 -7.04 5.51
CA GLY A 166 8.57 -7.86 4.72
C GLY A 166 9.22 -8.92 5.59
N ALA A 167 9.82 -9.93 5.00
CA ALA A 167 10.58 -10.92 5.73
C ALA A 167 11.83 -10.31 6.41
N THR A 168 12.30 -9.18 5.89
CA THR A 168 13.35 -8.36 6.50
C THR A 168 12.95 -6.90 6.57
N LYS A 169 13.67 -6.13 7.43
CA LYS A 169 13.50 -4.67 7.49
C LYS A 169 13.72 -4.01 6.12
N LYS A 170 14.67 -4.49 5.32
CA LYS A 170 14.96 -3.92 4.00
C LYS A 170 13.80 -4.13 3.03
N GLU A 171 13.25 -5.36 2.99
CA GLU A 171 12.06 -5.64 2.17
C GLU A 171 10.87 -4.78 2.59
N ALA A 172 10.59 -4.66 3.89
CA ALA A 172 9.51 -3.82 4.39
C ALA A 172 9.70 -2.36 3.99
N VAL A 173 10.91 -1.80 4.15
CA VAL A 173 11.23 -0.42 3.76
C VAL A 173 11.09 -0.21 2.26
N LEU A 174 11.58 -1.15 1.46
CA LEU A 174 11.47 -1.06 -0.01
C LEU A 174 10.02 -1.08 -0.46
N HIS A 175 9.22 -1.98 0.11
CA HIS A 175 7.79 -2.06 -0.17
C HIS A 175 7.07 -0.75 0.20
N ALA A 176 7.31 -0.23 1.41
CA ALA A 176 6.73 1.03 1.88
C ALA A 176 7.07 2.21 0.96
N LEU A 177 8.34 2.33 0.55
CA LEU A 177 8.78 3.39 -0.37
C LEU A 177 8.15 3.26 -1.75
N ASN A 178 8.08 2.05 -2.30
CA ASN A 178 7.45 1.78 -3.59
C ASN A 178 5.97 2.17 -3.55
N GLU A 179 5.24 1.83 -2.48
CA GLU A 179 3.83 2.21 -2.33
C GLU A 179 3.65 3.73 -2.27
N VAL A 180 4.46 4.45 -1.49
CA VAL A 180 4.38 5.91 -1.41
C VAL A 180 4.63 6.55 -2.78
N ILE A 181 5.62 6.08 -3.54
CA ILE A 181 5.93 6.58 -4.90
C ILE A 181 4.80 6.26 -5.87
N GLU A 182 4.24 5.06 -5.79
CA GLU A 182 3.10 4.63 -6.60
C GLU A 182 1.89 5.52 -6.36
N ARG A 183 1.50 5.72 -5.10
CA ARG A 183 0.36 6.53 -4.70
C ARG A 183 0.52 8.00 -5.10
N ASP A 184 1.72 8.58 -4.91
CA ASP A 184 2.03 9.95 -5.38
C ASP A 184 1.87 10.06 -6.90
N SER A 185 2.44 9.11 -7.65
CA SER A 185 2.41 9.12 -9.11
C SER A 185 0.97 8.98 -9.64
N ILE A 186 0.18 8.06 -9.10
CA ILE A 186 -1.21 7.85 -9.50
C ILE A 186 -2.07 9.06 -9.15
N SER A 187 -1.86 9.65 -7.97
CA SER A 187 -2.62 10.82 -7.53
C SER A 187 -2.48 11.98 -8.52
N LYS A 188 -1.28 12.22 -9.06
CA LYS A 188 -1.02 13.24 -10.09
C LYS A 188 -1.81 12.97 -11.38
N VAL A 189 -1.84 11.71 -11.82
CA VAL A 189 -2.62 11.31 -13.00
C VAL A 189 -4.12 11.51 -12.76
N LEU A 190 -4.62 11.11 -11.58
CA LEU A 190 -6.03 11.26 -11.23
C LEU A 190 -6.45 12.72 -11.12
N ILE A 191 -5.62 13.60 -10.55
CA ILE A 191 -5.85 15.04 -10.49
C ILE A 191 -5.91 15.61 -11.91
N ARG A 192 -4.96 15.26 -12.76
CA ARG A 192 -4.92 15.73 -14.15
C ARG A 192 -6.17 15.35 -14.93
N TYR A 193 -6.52 14.06 -14.94
CA TYR A 193 -7.62 13.56 -15.75
C TYR A 193 -8.99 13.68 -15.08
N GLY A 194 -9.05 13.58 -13.74
CA GLY A 194 -10.30 13.64 -12.99
C GLY A 194 -10.78 15.05 -12.72
N LEU A 195 -9.87 15.97 -12.44
CA LEU A 195 -10.21 17.36 -12.11
C LEU A 195 -9.92 18.34 -13.26
N GLY A 196 -9.33 17.88 -14.37
CA GLY A 196 -8.96 18.74 -15.50
C GLY A 196 -7.84 19.76 -15.16
N ILE A 197 -7.12 19.52 -14.06
CA ILE A 197 -6.00 20.35 -13.67
C ILE A 197 -4.78 19.84 -14.41
N TYR A 198 -4.33 20.62 -15.41
CA TYR A 198 -3.16 20.29 -16.19
C TYR A 198 -1.91 20.73 -15.43
N ASP A 199 -1.33 19.79 -14.73
CA ASP A 199 0.00 19.88 -14.14
C ASP A 199 1.00 19.15 -15.03
N ASP A 200 2.32 19.37 -14.84
CA ASP A 200 3.43 18.74 -15.58
C ASP A 200 3.56 17.22 -15.32
N CYS A 201 2.44 16.50 -15.28
CA CYS A 201 2.47 15.06 -15.16
C CYS A 201 2.81 14.44 -16.51
N ASP A 202 4.07 14.08 -16.71
CA ASP A 202 4.52 13.33 -17.86
C ASP A 202 4.02 11.88 -17.76
N CYS A 203 2.95 11.60 -18.50
CA CYS A 203 2.45 10.24 -18.63
C CYS A 203 2.08 9.95 -20.10
N TRP A 204 2.32 8.72 -20.52
CA TRP A 204 2.00 8.27 -21.88
C TRP A 204 1.54 6.82 -21.89
N GLU A 205 0.70 6.51 -22.84
CA GLU A 205 0.24 5.16 -23.05
C GLU A 205 1.35 4.30 -23.68
N VAL A 206 1.55 3.11 -23.15
CA VAL A 206 2.53 2.14 -23.65
C VAL A 206 1.94 1.43 -24.86
N ASP A 207 2.63 1.45 -26.00
CA ASP A 207 2.24 0.63 -27.14
C ASP A 207 2.42 -0.85 -26.80
N LYS A 208 1.31 -1.59 -26.75
CA LYS A 208 1.31 -3.03 -26.43
C LYS A 208 2.24 -3.85 -27.33
N LYS A 209 2.49 -3.40 -28.55
CA LYS A 209 3.41 -4.09 -29.48
C LYS A 209 4.86 -4.07 -29.01
N THR A 210 5.23 -3.12 -28.17
CA THR A 210 6.58 -3.01 -27.62
C THR A 210 6.81 -3.89 -26.38
N LEU A 211 5.75 -4.48 -25.83
CA LEU A 211 5.82 -5.31 -24.65
C LEU A 211 6.40 -6.69 -24.97
N PRO A 212 7.04 -7.36 -23.99
CA PRO A 212 7.41 -8.76 -24.07
C PRO A 212 6.25 -9.66 -24.47
N TYR A 213 6.53 -10.75 -25.17
CA TYR A 213 5.51 -11.63 -25.73
C TYR A 213 4.56 -12.21 -24.65
N ASP A 214 5.10 -12.65 -23.54
CA ASP A 214 4.36 -13.20 -22.41
C ASP A 214 3.37 -12.18 -21.80
N ILE A 215 3.78 -10.93 -21.68
CA ILE A 215 2.91 -9.83 -21.21
C ILE A 215 1.79 -9.54 -22.21
N ARG A 216 2.09 -9.56 -23.51
CA ARG A 216 1.05 -9.37 -24.55
C ARG A 216 0.00 -10.48 -24.48
N VAL A 217 0.44 -11.73 -24.38
CA VAL A 217 -0.47 -12.89 -24.25
C VAL A 217 -1.34 -12.78 -23.01
N LEU A 218 -0.77 -12.34 -21.88
CA LEU A 218 -1.54 -12.11 -20.66
C LEU A 218 -2.61 -11.03 -20.85
N ILE A 219 -2.26 -9.90 -21.46
CA ILE A 219 -3.20 -8.81 -21.76
C ILE A 219 -4.33 -9.29 -22.68
N GLU A 220 -4.00 -10.01 -23.76
CA GLU A 220 -4.99 -10.56 -24.69
C GLU A 220 -5.94 -11.55 -23.99
N SER A 221 -5.42 -12.38 -23.08
CA SER A 221 -6.23 -13.28 -22.27
C SER A 221 -7.19 -12.51 -21.36
N ILE A 222 -6.72 -11.47 -20.69
CA ILE A 222 -7.55 -10.61 -19.83
C ILE A 222 -8.65 -9.92 -20.67
N GLU A 223 -8.29 -9.32 -21.79
CA GLU A 223 -9.23 -8.63 -22.68
C GLU A 223 -10.31 -9.56 -23.21
N THR A 224 -9.91 -10.77 -23.62
CA THR A 224 -10.83 -11.79 -24.14
C THR A 224 -11.80 -12.27 -23.07
N THR A 225 -11.27 -12.58 -21.87
CA THR A 225 -12.08 -13.15 -20.77
C THR A 225 -13.02 -12.11 -20.17
N SER A 226 -12.54 -10.88 -19.99
CA SER A 226 -13.31 -9.82 -19.34
C SER A 226 -14.20 -9.02 -20.30
N GLY A 227 -13.95 -9.08 -21.61
CA GLY A 227 -14.59 -8.23 -22.60
C GLY A 227 -14.24 -6.76 -22.44
N THR A 228 -13.04 -6.46 -21.93
CA THR A 228 -12.55 -5.12 -21.64
C THR A 228 -11.32 -4.80 -22.47
N GLU A 229 -11.02 -3.54 -22.65
CA GLU A 229 -9.76 -3.06 -23.20
C GLU A 229 -8.81 -2.74 -22.04
N VAL A 230 -7.59 -3.28 -22.08
CA VAL A 230 -6.52 -2.99 -21.12
C VAL A 230 -5.60 -1.92 -21.70
N ARG A 231 -5.35 -0.86 -20.94
CA ARG A 231 -4.41 0.21 -21.29
C ARG A 231 -3.36 0.32 -20.21
N LEU A 232 -2.10 0.47 -20.61
CA LEU A 232 -0.98 0.66 -19.72
C LEU A 232 -0.46 2.09 -19.87
N ILE A 233 -0.43 2.81 -18.77
CA ILE A 233 0.02 4.20 -18.74
C ILE A 233 1.31 4.24 -17.91
N LYS A 234 2.42 4.59 -18.57
CA LYS A 234 3.68 4.86 -17.90
C LYS A 234 3.65 6.27 -17.35
N ILE A 235 3.97 6.39 -16.06
CA ILE A 235 4.00 7.65 -15.34
C ILE A 235 5.45 7.98 -15.02
N HIS A 236 5.89 9.19 -15.42
CA HIS A 236 7.16 9.72 -14.97
C HIS A 236 6.99 10.38 -13.61
N ASN A 237 7.93 10.13 -12.71
CA ASN A 237 7.98 10.78 -11.41
C ASN A 237 9.37 11.32 -11.11
N VAL A 238 9.47 12.22 -10.14
CA VAL A 238 10.71 12.91 -9.78
C VAL A 238 11.82 11.98 -9.27
N TYR A 239 11.46 10.75 -8.91
CA TYR A 239 12.39 9.74 -8.41
C TYR A 239 12.99 8.88 -9.52
N SER A 240 12.53 9.05 -10.78
CA SER A 240 12.91 8.22 -11.92
C SER A 240 12.64 6.72 -11.73
N ILE A 241 11.73 6.36 -10.83
CA ILE A 241 11.31 4.99 -10.58
C ILE A 241 10.12 4.66 -11.48
N PRO A 242 10.23 3.60 -12.32
CA PRO A 242 9.15 3.25 -13.25
C PRO A 242 7.84 2.97 -12.51
N THR A 243 6.79 3.70 -12.87
CA THR A 243 5.43 3.49 -12.36
C THR A 243 4.50 3.24 -13.54
N ILE A 244 3.78 2.13 -13.49
CA ILE A 244 2.81 1.75 -14.52
C ILE A 244 1.42 1.70 -13.91
N LEU A 245 0.49 2.45 -14.49
CA LEU A 245 -0.93 2.37 -14.17
C LEU A 245 -1.61 1.51 -15.24
N CYS A 246 -2.22 0.41 -14.80
CA CYS A 246 -3.05 -0.44 -15.65
C CYS A 246 -4.51 -0.03 -15.49
N VAL A 247 -5.18 0.31 -16.59
CA VAL A 247 -6.59 0.69 -16.62
C VAL A 247 -7.33 -0.28 -17.52
N SER A 248 -8.45 -0.82 -17.03
CA SER A 248 -9.34 -1.67 -17.81
C SER A 248 -10.68 -0.99 -18.00
N LYS A 249 -11.13 -0.84 -19.24
CA LYS A 249 -12.41 -0.24 -19.61
C LYS A 249 -13.24 -1.20 -20.42
N GLY A 250 -14.46 -1.47 -19.98
CA GLY A 250 -15.39 -2.35 -20.69
C GLY A 250 -16.82 -1.86 -20.63
N LYS A 251 -17.64 -2.32 -21.57
CA LYS A 251 -19.06 -1.96 -21.65
C LYS A 251 -19.89 -2.43 -20.45
N LYS A 252 -19.43 -3.47 -19.75
CA LYS A 252 -20.12 -4.07 -18.59
C LYS A 252 -19.85 -3.34 -17.28
N TRP A 253 -18.84 -2.47 -17.22
CA TRP A 253 -18.43 -1.82 -15.98
C TRP A 253 -18.84 -0.34 -16.00
N LYS A 254 -19.52 0.09 -14.95
CA LYS A 254 -19.90 1.50 -14.79
C LYS A 254 -18.70 2.41 -14.63
N TYR A 255 -17.62 1.89 -14.00
CA TYR A 255 -16.37 2.59 -13.77
C TYR A 255 -15.19 1.77 -14.30
N PRO A 256 -14.10 2.39 -14.78
CA PRO A 256 -12.90 1.68 -15.15
C PRO A 256 -12.29 1.02 -13.89
N LEU A 257 -11.80 -0.21 -14.06
CA LEU A 257 -10.96 -0.87 -13.07
C LEU A 257 -9.52 -0.40 -13.28
N TYR A 258 -8.76 -0.23 -12.22
CA TYR A 258 -7.34 0.10 -12.29
C TYR A 258 -6.53 -0.76 -11.33
N GLY A 259 -5.28 -0.96 -11.68
CA GLY A 259 -4.24 -1.52 -10.83
C GLY A 259 -2.93 -0.84 -11.17
N SER A 260 -2.02 -0.78 -10.24
CA SER A 260 -0.72 -0.15 -10.42
C SER A 260 0.38 -0.98 -9.81
N GLN A 261 1.58 -0.75 -10.23
CA GLN A 261 2.77 -1.35 -9.67
C GLN A 261 3.99 -0.47 -9.92
N VAL A 262 4.87 -0.39 -8.93
CA VAL A 262 6.18 0.22 -9.02
C VAL A 262 7.23 -0.89 -8.95
N HIS A 263 8.20 -0.84 -9.85
CA HIS A 263 9.35 -1.71 -9.84
C HIS A 263 10.63 -0.90 -9.80
N ASN A 264 11.57 -1.31 -8.99
CA ASN A 264 12.92 -0.77 -9.08
C ASN A 264 13.57 -1.22 -10.39
N PRO A 265 14.22 -0.31 -11.13
CA PRO A 265 15.01 -0.71 -12.27
C PRO A 265 16.20 -1.59 -11.79
N VAL A 266 16.39 -2.69 -12.48
CA VAL A 266 17.57 -3.55 -12.31
C VAL A 266 18.76 -2.88 -12.96
#